data_1a47ffc823b21c6a192290e787ee7ddf
#
_entry.id   1a47ffc823b21c6a192290e787ee7ddf
#
_cell.length_a   1.000
_cell.length_b   1.000
_cell.length_c   1.000
_cell.angle_alpha   90.00
_cell.angle_beta   90.00
_cell.angle_gamma   90.00
#
_symmetry.space_group_name_H-M   'P 1'
#
loop_
_entity.id
_entity.type
_entity.pdbx_description
1 polymer ?
#
loop_
_entity_poly.entity_id
_entity_poly.type
_entity_poly.pdbx_seq_one_letter_code
_entity_poly.pdbx_strand_id
1 'polypeptide(L)'
;MSMDGLSLYSAMNELNKRLAGGKIDKIQQTDKEELLLMVRSLGQTYRLLINASAADNRVQLTELKKQAPSEAPMFCMLLRKRIAGGKIVRFEQERLDRVLKISIETYNDLGDLSEFALYCELMGKHSNIILVNEKGVIVDAIKHVGLGMSSVRFVMPGLEYSAPPAQDKQDPSKASADDFSMAMCMVGMSIAKALSNAFFGLSPAVAAQLVARYTDKTECTQLSEAEREELAERLAAFYADMAHGKEKSSAVLNALGETEAVYPFAISGSGIKLYDSIGEALDSLYINSDRREWAKRHGASARKVLQNNIERCEKKLALYADALNRGEQMEKCRLYGELLTANLHSLKSGTDAAAVDNYYADPVERIAIPLDRQLTPGENAQRYYKKYQKLKAARDMAIVQREQTLSELNYLEGQLDNLTKCTAENELSELIEELKDQGYIKRDKGGKKKMKLAASKPMHFVSSTGADIYVGKNNRQNDELTLRFASPNDIWMHAKNIPGSHVIVKGAGEQDTAAMTEAALLAAYYSRARGSENVAVDYTPRKYVKKPAGAKPGMVIYTTNKTAYVTPSEEAVAGLKER
;
A
#
# COMPACT_ATOMS: atom_id res chain seq x y z
N MET A 1 0.00 13.16 -5.72
CA MET A 1 -0.17 14.40 -6.54
C MET A 1 1.08 14.55 -7.39
N SER A 2 0.97 14.63 -8.71
CA SER A 2 2.12 14.86 -9.60
C SER A 2 2.62 16.29 -9.39
N MET A 3 3.94 16.48 -9.31
CA MET A 3 4.58 17.80 -9.18
C MET A 3 4.26 18.63 -10.43
N ASP A 4 3.72 19.83 -10.25
CA ASP A 4 3.49 20.76 -11.36
C ASP A 4 4.71 21.66 -11.62
N GLY A 5 4.66 22.49 -12.65
CA GLY A 5 5.80 23.30 -13.02
C GLY A 5 6.15 24.40 -12.01
N LEU A 6 5.16 24.95 -11.30
CA LEU A 6 5.40 25.95 -10.26
C LEU A 6 6.05 25.34 -9.03
N SER A 7 5.60 24.14 -8.61
CA SER A 7 6.22 23.38 -7.53
C SER A 7 7.66 22.98 -7.89
N LEU A 8 7.90 22.60 -9.15
CA LEU A 8 9.24 22.29 -9.66
C LEU A 8 10.13 23.54 -9.66
N TYR A 9 9.57 24.71 -9.99
CA TYR A 9 10.30 25.98 -9.96
C TYR A 9 10.76 26.34 -8.53
N SER A 10 9.89 26.19 -7.57
CA SER A 10 10.26 26.35 -6.16
C SER A 10 11.36 25.39 -5.72
N ALA A 11 11.23 24.10 -6.12
CA ALA A 11 12.27 23.09 -5.85
C ALA A 11 13.61 23.44 -6.54
N MET A 12 13.57 23.87 -7.81
CA MET A 12 14.76 24.28 -8.56
C MET A 12 15.50 25.44 -7.86
N ASN A 13 14.77 26.43 -7.37
CA ASN A 13 15.37 27.56 -6.63
C ASN A 13 16.05 27.08 -5.34
N GLU A 14 15.41 26.18 -4.58
CA GLU A 14 16.01 25.56 -3.40
C GLU A 14 17.26 24.75 -3.76
N LEU A 15 17.19 23.94 -4.84
CA LEU A 15 18.29 23.11 -5.31
C LEU A 15 19.49 23.97 -5.75
N ASN A 16 19.27 25.05 -6.51
CA ASN A 16 20.34 25.98 -6.88
C ASN A 16 21.00 26.59 -5.65
N LYS A 17 20.21 27.06 -4.68
CA LYS A 17 20.73 27.67 -3.45
C LYS A 17 21.59 26.72 -2.62
N ARG A 18 21.23 25.44 -2.56
CA ARG A 18 21.87 24.44 -1.68
C ARG A 18 22.88 23.55 -2.39
N LEU A 19 22.71 23.24 -3.68
CA LEU A 19 23.48 22.22 -4.38
C LEU A 19 24.34 22.76 -5.53
N ALA A 20 24.13 23.97 -6.03
CA ALA A 20 25.01 24.51 -7.07
C ALA A 20 26.45 24.61 -6.55
N GLY A 21 27.41 24.15 -7.35
CA GLY A 21 28.82 24.02 -6.94
C GLY A 21 29.12 22.74 -6.14
N GLY A 22 28.12 21.97 -5.75
CA GLY A 22 28.27 20.74 -4.97
C GLY A 22 28.77 19.56 -5.78
N LYS A 23 29.46 18.61 -5.10
CA LYS A 23 30.03 17.40 -5.68
C LYS A 23 29.11 16.20 -5.46
N ILE A 24 28.89 15.40 -6.49
CA ILE A 24 28.12 14.15 -6.43
C ILE A 24 29.00 13.06 -5.83
N ASP A 25 28.80 12.74 -4.55
CA ASP A 25 29.58 11.73 -3.84
C ASP A 25 29.10 10.30 -4.11
N LYS A 26 27.76 10.11 -4.20
CA LYS A 26 27.18 8.78 -4.35
C LYS A 26 25.89 8.84 -5.17
N ILE A 27 25.70 7.82 -6.03
CA ILE A 27 24.49 7.65 -6.83
C ILE A 27 23.87 6.29 -6.49
N GLN A 28 22.58 6.29 -6.18
CA GLN A 28 21.80 5.10 -5.89
C GLN A 28 20.50 5.13 -6.70
N GLN A 29 20.10 4.02 -7.24
CA GLN A 29 18.77 3.81 -7.78
C GLN A 29 18.02 2.99 -6.74
N THR A 30 17.15 3.66 -5.99
CA THR A 30 16.43 3.11 -4.85
C THR A 30 15.21 2.31 -5.28
N ASP A 31 14.72 2.61 -6.50
CA ASP A 31 13.62 1.90 -7.13
C ASP A 31 13.79 1.89 -8.66
N LYS A 32 12.92 1.16 -9.36
CA LYS A 32 12.94 1.02 -10.82
C LYS A 32 12.99 2.38 -11.54
N GLU A 33 12.31 3.39 -11.02
CA GLU A 33 12.15 4.72 -11.63
C GLU A 33 12.58 5.85 -10.68
N GLU A 34 13.41 5.55 -9.67
CA GLU A 34 13.81 6.52 -8.65
C GLU A 34 15.32 6.53 -8.45
N LEU A 35 15.92 7.72 -8.47
CA LEU A 35 17.33 7.98 -8.17
C LEU A 35 17.48 8.79 -6.88
N LEU A 36 18.51 8.49 -6.13
CA LEU A 36 18.97 9.25 -4.96
C LEU A 36 20.44 9.60 -5.14
N LEU A 37 20.73 10.89 -5.28
CA LEU A 37 22.07 11.42 -5.38
C LEU A 37 22.49 12.02 -4.03
N MET A 38 23.62 11.58 -3.48
CA MET A 38 24.27 12.22 -2.35
C MET A 38 25.18 13.31 -2.87
N VAL A 39 24.90 14.55 -2.55
CA VAL A 39 25.62 15.73 -3.02
C VAL A 39 26.24 16.44 -1.84
N ARG A 40 27.57 16.57 -1.85
CA ARG A 40 28.30 17.33 -0.84
C ARG A 40 28.41 18.79 -1.27
N SER A 41 27.80 19.67 -0.52
CA SER A 41 27.77 21.10 -0.77
C SER A 41 27.77 21.87 0.55
N LEU A 42 28.40 23.03 0.60
CA LEU A 42 28.42 23.93 1.79
C LEU A 42 28.81 23.19 3.10
N GLY A 43 29.73 22.21 3.02
CA GLY A 43 30.18 21.46 4.19
C GLY A 43 29.22 20.35 4.66
N GLN A 44 28.08 20.16 4.00
CA GLN A 44 27.06 19.17 4.33
C GLN A 44 26.80 18.19 3.17
N THR A 45 26.17 17.06 3.48
CA THR A 45 25.74 16.09 2.46
C THR A 45 24.23 16.12 2.37
N TYR A 46 23.74 16.56 1.24
CA TYR A 46 22.31 16.59 0.90
C TYR A 46 21.90 15.35 0.11
N ARG A 47 20.64 14.98 0.21
CA ARG A 47 20.04 13.91 -0.59
C ARG A 47 19.11 14.52 -1.63
N LEU A 48 19.49 14.44 -2.89
CA LEU A 48 18.66 14.84 -4.03
C LEU A 48 17.88 13.61 -4.51
N LEU A 49 16.57 13.61 -4.33
CA LEU A 49 15.65 12.60 -4.83
C LEU A 49 15.11 13.02 -6.19
N ILE A 50 15.15 12.09 -7.16
CA ILE A 50 14.55 12.24 -8.49
C ILE A 50 13.69 11.00 -8.72
N ASN A 51 12.38 11.19 -8.81
CA ASN A 51 11.41 10.11 -9.03
C ASN A 51 10.66 10.37 -10.33
N ALA A 52 10.77 9.43 -11.28
CA ALA A 52 10.10 9.46 -12.59
C ALA A 52 8.92 8.47 -12.65
N SER A 53 8.35 8.04 -11.52
CA SER A 53 7.16 7.17 -11.51
C SER A 53 5.93 7.93 -12.03
N ALA A 54 4.98 7.18 -12.57
CA ALA A 54 3.78 7.79 -13.15
C ALA A 54 2.91 8.53 -12.13
N ALA A 55 2.85 8.04 -10.89
CA ALA A 55 1.99 8.56 -9.83
C ALA A 55 2.66 9.67 -9.02
N ASP A 56 3.96 9.51 -8.69
CA ASP A 56 4.67 10.29 -7.67
C ASP A 56 5.93 10.97 -8.23
N ASN A 57 5.88 11.39 -9.53
CA ASN A 57 7.00 12.05 -10.16
C ASN A 57 7.34 13.37 -9.47
N ARG A 58 8.62 13.53 -9.09
CA ARG A 58 9.11 14.70 -8.34
C ARG A 58 10.62 14.79 -8.30
N VAL A 59 11.12 16.01 -8.09
CA VAL A 59 12.51 16.28 -7.75
C VAL A 59 12.55 17.14 -6.51
N GLN A 60 13.30 16.71 -5.48
CA GLN A 60 13.35 17.42 -4.20
C GLN A 60 14.60 17.07 -3.39
N LEU A 61 14.96 17.91 -2.43
CA LEU A 61 15.78 17.48 -1.31
C LEU A 61 14.94 16.62 -0.36
N THR A 62 15.56 15.58 0.23
CA THR A 62 14.88 14.70 1.17
C THR A 62 15.77 14.35 2.36
N GLU A 63 15.18 14.29 3.53
CA GLU A 63 15.80 13.73 4.74
C GLU A 63 15.52 12.23 4.89
N LEU A 64 14.64 11.67 4.07
CA LEU A 64 14.28 10.25 4.13
C LEU A 64 15.47 9.37 3.72
N LYS A 65 15.71 8.33 4.52
CA LYS A 65 16.71 7.30 4.23
C LYS A 65 16.07 6.19 3.43
N LYS A 66 16.40 6.10 2.15
CA LYS A 66 15.93 5.02 1.27
C LYS A 66 17.03 3.98 1.07
N GLN A 67 16.65 2.71 1.03
CA GLN A 67 17.58 1.62 0.77
C GLN A 67 17.67 1.33 -0.72
N ALA A 68 18.89 1.14 -1.21
CA ALA A 68 19.12 0.69 -2.58
C ALA A 68 19.13 -0.84 -2.64
N PRO A 69 18.73 -1.46 -3.77
CA PRO A 69 18.86 -2.89 -3.98
C PRO A 69 20.31 -3.35 -3.88
N SER A 70 20.51 -4.64 -3.55
CA SER A 70 21.86 -5.24 -3.42
C SER A 70 22.68 -5.16 -4.70
N GLU A 71 22.01 -5.23 -5.86
CA GLU A 71 22.61 -5.08 -7.18
C GLU A 71 22.10 -3.79 -7.81
N ALA A 72 23.03 -2.95 -8.29
CA ALA A 72 22.66 -1.68 -8.91
C ALA A 72 22.15 -1.92 -10.35
N PRO A 73 21.02 -1.33 -10.77
CA PRO A 73 20.56 -1.41 -12.15
C PRO A 73 21.54 -0.78 -13.14
N MET A 74 21.46 -1.17 -14.40
CA MET A 74 22.37 -0.74 -15.49
C MET A 74 22.46 0.78 -15.59
N PHE A 75 21.36 1.49 -15.58
CA PHE A 75 21.34 2.96 -15.63
C PHE A 75 22.09 3.59 -14.45
N CYS A 76 21.90 3.06 -13.24
CA CYS A 76 22.66 3.51 -12.07
C CYS A 76 24.17 3.28 -12.21
N MET A 77 24.57 2.13 -12.76
CA MET A 77 25.98 1.80 -13.03
C MET A 77 26.58 2.77 -14.04
N LEU A 78 25.84 3.10 -15.09
CA LEU A 78 26.27 4.08 -16.10
C LEU A 78 26.41 5.48 -15.51
N LEU A 79 25.41 5.95 -14.73
CA LEU A 79 25.50 7.24 -14.03
C LEU A 79 26.73 7.30 -13.11
N ARG A 80 27.00 6.22 -12.35
CA ARG A 80 28.21 6.15 -11.50
C ARG A 80 29.49 6.27 -12.31
N LYS A 81 29.54 5.65 -13.49
CA LYS A 81 30.73 5.72 -14.36
C LYS A 81 30.91 7.12 -14.97
N ARG A 82 29.83 7.84 -15.29
CA ARG A 82 29.88 9.07 -16.07
C ARG A 82 29.90 10.35 -15.23
N ILE A 83 29.12 10.39 -14.13
CA ILE A 83 28.90 11.61 -13.37
C ILE A 83 29.17 11.50 -11.86
N ALA A 84 29.57 10.33 -11.34
CA ALA A 84 30.02 10.26 -9.94
C ALA A 84 31.34 11.04 -9.78
N GLY A 85 31.43 11.81 -8.70
CA GLY A 85 32.56 12.73 -8.46
C GLY A 85 32.46 14.05 -9.22
N GLY A 86 31.48 14.19 -10.13
CA GLY A 86 31.23 15.42 -10.89
C GLY A 86 30.64 16.53 -10.02
N LYS A 87 30.80 17.77 -10.50
CA LYS A 87 30.31 19.00 -9.87
C LYS A 87 29.00 19.42 -10.54
N ILE A 88 27.97 19.64 -9.76
CA ILE A 88 26.72 20.23 -10.24
C ILE A 88 26.96 21.73 -10.49
N VAL A 89 26.75 22.17 -11.72
CA VAL A 89 26.95 23.58 -12.10
C VAL A 89 25.69 24.36 -11.73
N ARG A 90 24.53 23.92 -12.24
CA ARG A 90 23.25 24.59 -12.04
C ARG A 90 22.06 23.69 -12.34
N PHE A 91 20.90 24.11 -11.87
CA PHE A 91 19.60 23.55 -12.19
C PHE A 91 18.83 24.57 -13.03
N GLU A 92 18.22 24.13 -14.11
CA GLU A 92 17.50 25.00 -15.07
C GLU A 92 16.13 24.38 -15.38
N GLN A 93 15.12 25.25 -15.45
CA GLN A 93 13.75 24.90 -15.89
C GLN A 93 13.32 25.91 -16.94
N GLU A 94 12.93 25.41 -18.10
CA GLU A 94 12.50 26.31 -19.19
C GLU A 94 11.00 26.60 -19.08
N ARG A 95 10.62 27.89 -19.10
CA ARG A 95 9.22 28.40 -19.13
C ARG A 95 8.30 27.84 -18.01
N LEU A 96 8.84 27.42 -16.88
CA LEU A 96 8.10 26.71 -15.86
C LEU A 96 7.46 25.40 -16.34
N ASP A 97 7.94 24.78 -17.41
CA ASP A 97 7.51 23.44 -17.81
C ASP A 97 8.06 22.39 -16.83
N ARG A 98 7.52 21.18 -16.87
CA ARG A 98 7.87 20.08 -15.96
C ARG A 98 9.13 19.32 -16.40
N VAL A 99 10.12 20.03 -16.88
CA VAL A 99 11.44 19.52 -17.25
C VAL A 99 12.51 20.26 -16.49
N LEU A 100 13.29 19.55 -15.68
CA LEU A 100 14.45 20.07 -14.97
C LEU A 100 15.72 19.55 -15.62
N LYS A 101 16.61 20.46 -16.02
CA LYS A 101 17.96 20.14 -16.49
C LYS A 101 18.96 20.38 -15.36
N ILE A 102 19.79 19.38 -15.10
CA ILE A 102 20.90 19.46 -14.14
C ILE A 102 22.20 19.43 -14.95
N SER A 103 22.92 20.54 -15.00
CA SER A 103 24.22 20.63 -15.68
C SER A 103 25.32 20.16 -14.75
N ILE A 104 26.17 19.22 -15.23
CA ILE A 104 27.20 18.54 -14.43
C ILE A 104 28.51 18.58 -15.18
N GLU A 105 29.56 19.08 -14.54
CA GLU A 105 30.94 19.01 -14.99
C GLU A 105 31.65 17.84 -14.33
N THR A 106 32.40 17.09 -15.11
CA THR A 106 33.20 15.95 -14.63
C THR A 106 34.48 15.82 -15.48
N TYR A 107 35.39 14.98 -15.03
CA TYR A 107 36.61 14.66 -15.83
C TYR A 107 36.47 13.26 -16.42
N ASN A 108 36.81 13.13 -17.70
CA ASN A 108 36.85 11.83 -18.37
C ASN A 108 38.08 11.01 -17.93
N ASP A 109 38.18 9.77 -18.41
CA ASP A 109 39.30 8.86 -18.07
C ASP A 109 40.69 9.40 -18.53
N LEU A 110 40.72 10.39 -19.42
CA LEU A 110 41.94 11.06 -19.91
C LEU A 110 42.28 12.33 -19.12
N GLY A 111 41.40 12.77 -18.22
CA GLY A 111 41.57 13.98 -17.44
C GLY A 111 41.02 15.24 -18.10
N ASP A 112 40.36 15.14 -19.24
CA ASP A 112 39.68 16.28 -19.89
C ASP A 112 38.37 16.59 -19.24
N LEU A 113 37.99 17.87 -19.20
CA LEU A 113 36.68 18.32 -18.74
C LEU A 113 35.59 17.85 -19.72
N SER A 114 34.58 17.22 -19.17
CA SER A 114 33.39 16.74 -19.90
C SER A 114 32.14 17.27 -19.24
N GLU A 115 31.19 17.70 -20.04
CA GLU A 115 29.90 18.19 -19.57
C GLU A 115 28.80 17.19 -19.85
N PHE A 116 27.93 16.99 -18.89
CA PHE A 116 26.71 16.19 -19.00
C PHE A 116 25.51 16.99 -18.52
N ALA A 117 24.37 16.74 -19.16
CA ALA A 117 23.08 17.22 -18.68
C ALA A 117 22.20 16.04 -18.25
N LEU A 118 21.70 16.06 -17.03
CA LEU A 118 20.69 15.12 -16.58
C LEU A 118 19.32 15.79 -16.65
N TYR A 119 18.49 15.35 -17.61
CA TYR A 119 17.13 15.83 -17.78
C TYR A 119 16.17 14.99 -16.95
N CYS A 120 15.38 15.66 -16.11
CA CYS A 120 14.32 15.08 -15.30
C CYS A 120 12.98 15.58 -15.84
N GLU A 121 12.26 14.73 -16.58
CA GLU A 121 10.96 15.02 -17.17
C GLU A 121 9.86 14.47 -16.25
N LEU A 122 8.97 15.33 -15.76
CA LEU A 122 7.95 15.00 -14.74
C LEU A 122 6.54 15.10 -15.34
N MET A 123 6.20 14.14 -16.24
CA MET A 123 4.99 14.18 -17.07
C MET A 123 4.10 12.95 -16.86
N GLY A 124 3.86 12.56 -15.61
CA GLY A 124 3.05 11.39 -15.26
C GLY A 124 3.61 10.12 -15.88
N LYS A 125 2.82 9.39 -16.67
CA LYS A 125 3.27 8.15 -17.35
C LYS A 125 4.43 8.34 -18.31
N HIS A 126 4.66 9.55 -18.78
CA HIS A 126 5.74 9.92 -19.70
C HIS A 126 6.98 10.48 -18.98
N SER A 127 6.99 10.48 -17.64
CA SER A 127 8.15 10.92 -16.86
C SER A 127 9.37 10.06 -17.17
N ASN A 128 10.55 10.70 -17.23
CA ASN A 128 11.81 10.05 -17.55
C ASN A 128 13.01 10.75 -16.88
N ILE A 129 14.14 10.06 -16.79
CA ILE A 129 15.42 10.62 -16.37
C ILE A 129 16.43 10.25 -17.46
N ILE A 130 17.02 11.24 -18.12
CA ILE A 130 17.81 11.07 -19.34
C ILE A 130 19.18 11.72 -19.16
N LEU A 131 20.26 10.96 -19.34
CA LEU A 131 21.61 11.50 -19.37
C LEU A 131 22.00 11.85 -20.79
N VAL A 132 22.42 13.09 -21.01
CA VAL A 132 22.83 13.64 -22.31
C VAL A 132 24.26 14.15 -22.20
N ASN A 133 25.07 13.94 -23.23
CA ASN A 133 26.44 14.44 -23.28
C ASN A 133 26.52 15.86 -23.83
N GLU A 134 27.72 16.45 -23.88
CA GLU A 134 28.03 17.80 -24.39
C GLU A 134 27.57 18.05 -25.85
N LYS A 135 27.44 16.96 -26.65
CA LYS A 135 27.00 17.02 -28.06
C LYS A 135 25.48 16.94 -28.21
N GLY A 136 24.72 16.95 -27.12
CA GLY A 136 23.27 16.79 -27.17
C GLY A 136 22.79 15.35 -27.41
N VAL A 137 23.67 14.36 -27.36
CA VAL A 137 23.33 12.96 -27.61
C VAL A 137 22.98 12.24 -26.31
N ILE A 138 21.89 11.48 -26.35
CA ILE A 138 21.44 10.64 -25.23
C ILE A 138 22.48 9.55 -24.96
N VAL A 139 23.05 9.55 -23.77
CA VAL A 139 23.95 8.51 -23.30
C VAL A 139 23.16 7.29 -22.83
N ASP A 140 22.12 7.53 -22.03
CA ASP A 140 21.16 6.53 -21.60
C ASP A 140 19.96 7.20 -20.90
N ALA A 141 18.91 6.43 -20.62
CA ALA A 141 17.70 6.88 -19.92
C ALA A 141 17.19 5.80 -18.97
N ILE A 142 16.50 6.22 -17.88
CA ILE A 142 15.89 5.28 -16.95
C ILE A 142 14.72 4.51 -17.60
N LYS A 143 14.10 5.10 -18.62
CA LYS A 143 13.06 4.48 -19.48
C LYS A 143 13.43 4.68 -20.93
N HIS A 144 13.60 3.60 -21.67
CA HIS A 144 13.77 3.65 -23.11
C HIS A 144 12.41 3.76 -23.80
N VAL A 145 12.28 4.68 -24.76
CA VAL A 145 11.05 4.88 -25.56
C VAL A 145 11.38 4.66 -27.02
N GLY A 146 11.02 3.49 -27.54
CA GLY A 146 11.23 3.10 -28.93
C GLY A 146 9.98 3.24 -29.81
N LEU A 147 10.11 2.85 -31.10
CA LEU A 147 9.07 2.94 -32.13
C LEU A 147 7.73 2.28 -31.75
N GLY A 148 7.76 1.21 -30.96
CA GLY A 148 6.54 0.52 -30.49
C GLY A 148 5.80 1.21 -29.34
N MET A 149 6.42 2.23 -28.69
CA MET A 149 5.88 2.90 -27.50
C MET A 149 5.43 4.34 -27.76
N SER A 150 6.00 5.01 -28.76
CA SER A 150 5.64 6.38 -29.12
C SER A 150 5.82 6.59 -30.63
N SER A 151 4.90 7.35 -31.23
CA SER A 151 5.03 7.83 -32.61
C SER A 151 5.56 9.27 -32.68
N VAL A 152 5.69 9.94 -31.55
CA VAL A 152 6.00 11.39 -31.50
C VAL A 152 7.46 11.64 -31.14
N ARG A 153 8.03 10.86 -30.20
CA ARG A 153 9.37 11.09 -29.67
C ARG A 153 10.01 9.78 -29.23
N PHE A 154 11.30 9.63 -29.54
CA PHE A 154 12.10 8.48 -29.16
C PHE A 154 13.14 8.88 -28.12
N VAL A 155 13.36 8.01 -27.12
CA VAL A 155 14.38 8.20 -26.10
C VAL A 155 15.19 6.91 -26.03
N MET A 156 16.29 6.87 -26.78
CA MET A 156 17.18 5.71 -26.89
C MET A 156 18.64 6.18 -26.90
N PRO A 157 19.57 5.40 -26.35
CA PRO A 157 20.99 5.70 -26.42
C PRO A 157 21.45 5.95 -27.86
N GLY A 158 22.29 6.98 -28.05
CA GLY A 158 22.85 7.36 -29.36
C GLY A 158 21.98 8.31 -30.18
N LEU A 159 20.73 8.57 -29.80
CA LEU A 159 19.88 9.57 -30.46
C LEU A 159 20.13 10.97 -29.87
N GLU A 160 19.88 11.99 -30.67
CA GLU A 160 19.87 13.37 -30.20
C GLU A 160 18.70 13.61 -29.25
N TYR A 161 18.95 14.32 -28.13
CA TYR A 161 17.90 14.69 -27.19
C TYR A 161 16.99 15.75 -27.82
N SER A 162 15.72 15.50 -27.86
CA SER A 162 14.68 16.47 -28.18
C SER A 162 13.79 16.70 -26.97
N ALA A 163 13.43 17.95 -26.69
CA ALA A 163 12.49 18.27 -25.62
C ALA A 163 11.11 17.65 -25.87
N PRO A 164 10.29 17.43 -24.84
CA PRO A 164 8.89 17.06 -25.01
C PRO A 164 8.15 18.06 -25.89
N PRO A 165 7.06 17.65 -26.58
CA PRO A 165 6.28 18.55 -27.41
C PRO A 165 5.85 19.81 -26.66
N ALA A 166 6.12 20.97 -27.22
CA ALA A 166 5.76 22.25 -26.62
C ALA A 166 4.22 22.39 -26.54
N GLN A 167 3.75 22.99 -25.45
CA GLN A 167 2.36 23.43 -25.32
C GLN A 167 2.26 24.88 -25.77
N ASP A 168 1.11 25.28 -26.31
CA ASP A 168 0.84 26.69 -26.67
C ASP A 168 0.40 27.45 -25.42
N LYS A 169 1.39 27.82 -24.58
CA LYS A 169 1.20 28.55 -23.33
C LYS A 169 2.29 29.60 -23.17
N GLN A 170 1.95 30.63 -22.41
CA GLN A 170 2.90 31.71 -22.08
C GLN A 170 3.75 31.36 -20.85
N ASP A 171 4.94 31.93 -20.78
CA ASP A 171 5.80 31.85 -19.61
C ASP A 171 5.33 32.90 -18.57
N PRO A 172 4.76 32.47 -17.43
CA PRO A 172 4.20 33.41 -16.45
C PRO A 172 5.27 34.27 -15.76
N SER A 173 6.54 33.87 -15.79
CA SER A 173 7.65 34.66 -15.20
C SER A 173 8.00 35.90 -16.04
N LYS A 174 7.54 35.95 -17.31
CA LYS A 174 7.73 37.01 -18.27
C LYS A 174 6.44 37.73 -18.63
N ALA A 175 5.32 37.25 -18.13
CA ALA A 175 4.01 37.79 -18.44
C ALA A 175 3.78 39.12 -17.69
N SER A 176 3.16 40.06 -18.36
CA SER A 176 2.71 41.34 -17.79
C SER A 176 1.37 41.17 -17.05
N ALA A 177 0.97 42.19 -16.29
CA ALA A 177 -0.38 42.23 -15.71
C ALA A 177 -1.47 42.18 -16.80
N ASP A 178 -1.26 42.80 -17.95
CA ASP A 178 -2.19 42.77 -19.07
C ASP A 178 -2.38 41.35 -19.62
N ASP A 179 -1.30 40.54 -19.71
CA ASP A 179 -1.39 39.15 -20.16
C ASP A 179 -2.24 38.30 -19.19
N PHE A 180 -2.08 38.48 -17.88
CA PHE A 180 -2.92 37.84 -16.88
C PHE A 180 -4.37 38.30 -16.96
N SER A 181 -4.62 39.62 -17.13
CA SER A 181 -5.97 40.16 -17.30
C SER A 181 -6.65 39.60 -18.55
N MET A 182 -5.95 39.56 -19.68
CA MET A 182 -6.46 38.97 -20.93
C MET A 182 -6.84 37.49 -20.77
N ALA A 183 -6.01 36.70 -20.08
CA ALA A 183 -6.29 35.29 -19.83
C ALA A 183 -7.61 35.09 -19.04
N MET A 184 -7.94 36.04 -18.16
CA MET A 184 -9.17 36.01 -17.35
C MET A 184 -10.41 36.63 -18.02
N CYS A 185 -10.33 37.06 -19.29
CA CYS A 185 -11.47 37.55 -20.06
C CYS A 185 -12.37 36.43 -20.62
N MET A 186 -12.15 35.17 -20.26
CA MET A 186 -12.86 34.01 -20.82
C MET A 186 -14.24 33.82 -20.21
N VAL A 187 -15.28 33.78 -21.03
CA VAL A 187 -16.66 33.54 -20.59
C VAL A 187 -16.91 32.05 -20.38
N GLY A 188 -17.59 31.70 -19.28
CA GLY A 188 -17.97 30.31 -18.98
C GLY A 188 -16.81 29.43 -18.52
N MET A 189 -15.76 30.04 -17.97
CA MET A 189 -14.59 29.34 -17.46
C MET A 189 -14.22 29.86 -16.07
N SER A 190 -13.79 28.95 -15.18
CA SER A 190 -13.25 29.35 -13.89
C SER A 190 -11.90 30.05 -14.06
N ILE A 191 -11.60 31.01 -13.17
CA ILE A 191 -10.35 31.79 -13.18
C ILE A 191 -9.14 30.83 -13.16
N ALA A 192 -9.17 29.81 -12.29
CA ALA A 192 -8.10 28.81 -12.19
C ALA A 192 -7.86 28.04 -13.49
N LYS A 193 -8.94 27.68 -14.21
CA LYS A 193 -8.83 26.98 -15.47
C LYS A 193 -8.32 27.90 -16.58
N ALA A 194 -8.78 29.14 -16.63
CA ALA A 194 -8.31 30.16 -17.57
C ALA A 194 -6.80 30.37 -17.43
N LEU A 195 -6.31 30.59 -16.21
CA LEU A 195 -4.88 30.74 -15.92
C LEU A 195 -4.08 29.47 -16.24
N SER A 196 -4.57 28.29 -15.88
CA SER A 196 -3.86 27.03 -16.16
C SER A 196 -3.81 26.68 -17.65
N ASN A 197 -4.75 27.17 -18.46
CA ASN A 197 -4.72 27.03 -19.90
C ASN A 197 -3.76 28.02 -20.57
N ALA A 198 -3.69 29.23 -20.07
CA ALA A 198 -2.88 30.31 -20.68
C ALA A 198 -1.40 30.22 -20.32
N PHE A 199 -1.07 29.77 -19.10
CA PHE A 199 0.30 29.83 -18.57
C PHE A 199 0.88 28.46 -18.25
N PHE A 200 2.19 28.33 -18.46
CA PHE A 200 2.96 27.18 -17.99
C PHE A 200 3.00 27.12 -16.46
N GLY A 201 3.28 25.94 -15.93
CA GLY A 201 3.61 25.72 -14.53
C GLY A 201 2.42 25.51 -13.61
N LEU A 202 1.22 25.94 -13.97
CA LEU A 202 0.02 25.85 -13.12
C LEU A 202 -0.80 24.59 -13.42
N SER A 203 -0.97 23.75 -12.41
CA SER A 203 -2.07 22.78 -12.40
C SER A 203 -3.38 23.49 -11.98
N PRO A 204 -4.57 23.00 -12.39
CA PRO A 204 -5.84 23.61 -12.00
C PRO A 204 -6.02 23.73 -10.47
N ALA A 205 -5.53 22.74 -9.71
CA ALA A 205 -5.59 22.77 -8.24
C ALA A 205 -4.70 23.85 -7.63
N VAL A 206 -3.47 23.99 -8.14
CA VAL A 206 -2.53 25.04 -7.68
C VAL A 206 -3.02 26.42 -8.08
N ALA A 207 -3.55 26.57 -9.31
CA ALA A 207 -4.16 27.81 -9.77
C ALA A 207 -5.35 28.23 -8.90
N ALA A 208 -6.22 27.28 -8.52
CA ALA A 208 -7.37 27.56 -7.65
C ALA A 208 -6.92 28.10 -6.27
N GLN A 209 -5.90 27.51 -5.67
CA GLN A 209 -5.37 27.97 -4.38
C GLN A 209 -4.64 29.32 -4.50
N LEU A 210 -3.96 29.55 -5.61
CA LEU A 210 -3.30 30.83 -5.87
C LEU A 210 -4.33 31.96 -6.05
N VAL A 211 -5.42 31.70 -6.78
CA VAL A 211 -6.53 32.66 -6.94
C VAL A 211 -7.24 32.90 -5.60
N ALA A 212 -7.53 31.85 -4.83
CA ALA A 212 -8.18 31.94 -3.53
C ALA A 212 -7.37 32.75 -2.48
N ARG A 213 -6.07 32.94 -2.70
CA ARG A 213 -5.22 33.82 -1.88
C ARG A 213 -5.60 35.30 -2.02
N TYR A 214 -6.18 35.70 -3.17
CA TYR A 214 -6.40 37.09 -3.53
C TYR A 214 -7.87 37.46 -3.71
N THR A 215 -8.75 36.49 -4.01
CA THR A 215 -10.20 36.71 -4.20
C THR A 215 -10.99 35.46 -3.83
N ASP A 216 -12.23 35.64 -3.39
CA ASP A 216 -13.23 34.60 -3.15
C ASP A 216 -14.01 34.19 -4.41
N LYS A 217 -13.83 34.93 -5.51
CA LYS A 217 -14.46 34.66 -6.79
C LYS A 217 -13.79 33.50 -7.52
N THR A 218 -14.59 32.67 -8.13
CA THR A 218 -14.13 31.45 -8.81
C THR A 218 -14.27 31.51 -10.33
N GLU A 219 -15.25 32.26 -10.83
CA GLU A 219 -15.55 32.36 -12.26
C GLU A 219 -15.07 33.70 -12.86
N CYS A 220 -14.55 33.67 -14.08
CA CYS A 220 -14.09 34.88 -14.76
C CYS A 220 -15.18 35.93 -14.92
N THR A 221 -16.44 35.51 -15.11
CA THR A 221 -17.61 36.40 -15.25
C THR A 221 -18.01 37.12 -13.96
N GLN A 222 -17.49 36.69 -12.83
CA GLN A 222 -17.76 37.33 -11.53
C GLN A 222 -16.85 38.56 -11.27
N LEU A 223 -15.75 38.67 -12.02
CA LEU A 223 -14.80 39.76 -11.88
C LEU A 223 -15.25 41.00 -12.67
N SER A 224 -15.33 42.14 -11.99
CA SER A 224 -15.39 43.43 -12.66
C SER A 224 -14.03 43.72 -13.33
N GLU A 225 -13.99 44.71 -14.21
CA GLU A 225 -12.73 45.10 -14.88
C GLU A 225 -11.66 45.50 -13.89
N ALA A 226 -11.98 46.36 -12.91
CA ALA A 226 -11.05 46.76 -11.89
C ALA A 226 -10.52 45.63 -11.00
N GLU A 227 -11.39 44.69 -10.60
CA GLU A 227 -10.98 43.51 -9.82
C GLU A 227 -10.12 42.56 -10.61
N ARG A 228 -10.37 42.43 -11.92
CA ARG A 228 -9.55 41.60 -12.82
C ARG A 228 -8.14 42.20 -12.99
N GLU A 229 -8.04 43.53 -13.13
CA GLU A 229 -6.77 44.24 -13.21
C GLU A 229 -5.98 44.13 -11.89
N GLU A 230 -6.64 44.35 -10.76
CA GLU A 230 -6.00 44.19 -9.44
C GLU A 230 -5.49 42.76 -9.24
N LEU A 231 -6.28 41.73 -9.59
CA LEU A 231 -5.85 40.33 -9.50
C LEU A 231 -4.67 40.04 -10.44
N ALA A 232 -4.67 40.62 -11.64
CA ALA A 232 -3.59 40.48 -12.61
C ALA A 232 -2.27 41.09 -12.10
N GLU A 233 -2.32 42.26 -11.52
CA GLU A 233 -1.14 42.92 -10.89
C GLU A 233 -0.58 42.06 -9.73
N ARG A 234 -1.47 41.51 -8.88
CA ARG A 234 -1.07 40.62 -7.78
C ARG A 234 -0.44 39.34 -8.27
N LEU A 235 -0.95 38.74 -9.35
CA LEU A 235 -0.36 37.56 -9.97
C LEU A 235 1.03 37.85 -10.57
N ALA A 236 1.20 38.97 -11.27
CA ALA A 236 2.49 39.36 -11.79
C ALA A 236 3.53 39.58 -10.67
N ALA A 237 3.15 40.28 -9.59
CA ALA A 237 3.99 40.47 -8.41
C ALA A 237 4.34 39.12 -7.73
N PHE A 238 3.41 38.18 -7.63
CA PHE A 238 3.64 36.87 -7.08
C PHE A 238 4.76 36.11 -7.83
N TYR A 239 4.74 36.11 -9.16
CA TYR A 239 5.80 35.44 -9.94
C TYR A 239 7.16 36.12 -9.79
N ALA A 240 7.19 37.43 -9.64
CA ALA A 240 8.42 38.16 -9.32
C ALA A 240 8.98 37.78 -7.95
N ASP A 241 8.14 37.63 -6.93
CA ASP A 241 8.57 37.21 -5.58
C ASP A 241 9.01 35.75 -5.55
N MET A 242 8.34 34.87 -6.31
CA MET A 242 8.77 33.48 -6.48
C MET A 242 10.18 33.36 -7.08
N ALA A 243 10.51 34.21 -8.07
CA ALA A 243 11.85 34.26 -8.65
C ALA A 243 12.94 34.65 -7.63
N HIS A 244 12.59 35.42 -6.61
CA HIS A 244 13.49 35.79 -5.53
C HIS A 244 13.51 34.81 -4.34
N GLY A 245 12.72 33.70 -4.42
CA GLY A 245 12.66 32.67 -3.39
C GLY A 245 12.11 33.16 -2.04
N LYS A 246 11.20 34.15 -2.05
CA LYS A 246 10.60 34.72 -0.85
C LYS A 246 9.40 33.96 -0.32
N GLU A 247 8.79 33.09 -1.15
CA GLU A 247 7.59 32.35 -0.79
C GLU A 247 7.93 31.14 0.09
N LYS A 248 7.11 30.93 1.14
CA LYS A 248 7.14 29.70 1.96
C LYS A 248 6.20 28.68 1.38
N SER A 249 6.57 27.42 1.43
CA SER A 249 5.69 26.33 1.04
C SER A 249 4.67 26.02 2.14
N SER A 250 3.50 25.54 1.77
CA SER A 250 2.46 25.11 2.71
C SER A 250 1.99 23.69 2.45
N ALA A 251 1.64 23.00 3.53
CA ALA A 251 0.99 21.70 3.50
C ALA A 251 -0.40 21.78 4.12
N VAL A 252 -1.38 21.19 3.46
CA VAL A 252 -2.74 20.99 3.98
C VAL A 252 -2.78 19.67 4.72
N LEU A 253 -3.23 19.69 5.96
CA LEU A 253 -3.36 18.52 6.81
C LEU A 253 -4.82 18.08 6.90
N ASN A 254 -5.03 16.76 6.83
CA ASN A 254 -6.34 16.16 7.10
C ASN A 254 -6.65 16.13 8.61
N ALA A 255 -7.82 15.62 8.99
CA ALA A 255 -8.25 15.49 10.38
C ALA A 255 -7.29 14.62 11.24
N LEU A 256 -6.50 13.74 10.61
CA LEU A 256 -5.48 12.90 11.24
C LEU A 256 -4.13 13.60 11.42
N GLY A 257 -3.97 14.86 10.95
CA GLY A 257 -2.70 15.56 10.94
C GLY A 257 -1.74 15.08 9.84
N GLU A 258 -2.20 14.24 8.88
CA GLU A 258 -1.41 13.80 7.73
C GLU A 258 -1.52 14.82 6.59
N THR A 259 -0.43 14.99 5.84
CA THR A 259 -0.40 15.91 4.69
C THR A 259 -1.17 15.32 3.51
N GLU A 260 -2.16 16.05 3.01
CA GLU A 260 -2.95 15.69 1.82
C GLU A 260 -2.47 16.41 0.56
N ALA A 261 -2.04 17.65 0.69
CA ALA A 261 -1.57 18.46 -0.43
C ALA A 261 -0.44 19.38 -0.01
N VAL A 262 0.44 19.74 -0.96
CA VAL A 262 1.54 20.68 -0.79
C VAL A 262 1.45 21.74 -1.88
N TYR A 263 1.64 22.99 -1.50
CA TYR A 263 1.68 24.13 -2.40
C TYR A 263 3.01 24.89 -2.25
N PRO A 264 3.60 25.39 -3.35
CA PRO A 264 4.89 26.09 -3.31
C PRO A 264 4.80 27.55 -2.81
N PHE A 265 3.69 27.94 -2.22
CA PHE A 265 3.43 29.25 -1.64
C PHE A 265 2.59 29.13 -0.37
N ALA A 266 2.58 30.19 0.43
CA ALA A 266 1.79 30.26 1.65
C ALA A 266 0.30 30.39 1.32
N ILE A 267 -0.51 29.50 1.93
CA ILE A 267 -1.98 29.59 1.92
C ILE A 267 -2.48 29.82 3.34
N SER A 268 -3.68 30.37 3.49
CA SER A 268 -4.34 30.64 4.78
C SER A 268 -5.49 29.68 5.02
N GLY A 269 -5.72 29.29 6.27
CA GLY A 269 -6.84 28.41 6.66
C GLY A 269 -6.52 27.54 7.87
N SER A 270 -7.51 26.78 8.33
CA SER A 270 -7.32 25.76 9.37
C SER A 270 -6.63 24.52 8.80
N GLY A 271 -5.79 23.85 9.60
CA GLY A 271 -5.07 22.64 9.17
C GLY A 271 -3.93 22.91 8.19
N ILE A 272 -3.36 24.11 8.18
CA ILE A 272 -2.24 24.46 7.32
C ILE A 272 -0.95 24.52 8.13
N LYS A 273 0.11 23.89 7.58
CA LYS A 273 1.46 23.95 8.13
C LYS A 273 2.39 24.58 7.10
N LEU A 274 3.15 25.60 7.54
CA LEU A 274 4.14 26.30 6.71
C LEU A 274 5.52 25.65 6.84
N TYR A 275 6.25 25.61 5.73
CA TYR A 275 7.62 25.11 5.62
C TYR A 275 8.52 26.13 4.90
N ASP A 276 9.76 26.22 5.35
CA ASP A 276 10.78 27.03 4.68
C ASP A 276 11.39 26.31 3.47
N SER A 277 11.22 25.00 3.37
CA SER A 277 11.70 24.13 2.29
C SER A 277 10.51 23.40 1.65
N ILE A 278 10.43 23.45 0.33
CA ILE A 278 9.46 22.64 -0.41
C ILE A 278 9.80 21.14 -0.30
N GLY A 279 11.10 20.81 -0.19
CA GLY A 279 11.55 19.44 0.02
C GLY A 279 10.99 18.82 1.30
N GLU A 280 11.01 19.58 2.42
CA GLU A 280 10.42 19.15 3.70
C GLU A 280 8.90 18.99 3.62
N ALA A 281 8.21 19.91 2.95
CA ALA A 281 6.77 19.81 2.74
C ALA A 281 6.40 18.57 1.91
N LEU A 282 7.15 18.31 0.83
CA LEU A 282 6.96 17.11 0.00
C LEU A 282 7.32 15.82 0.76
N ASP A 283 8.37 15.81 1.59
CA ASP A 283 8.67 14.66 2.45
C ASP A 283 7.48 14.33 3.37
N SER A 284 6.81 15.35 3.93
CA SER A 284 5.62 15.13 4.77
C SER A 284 4.45 14.51 4.00
N LEU A 285 4.28 14.85 2.71
CA LEU A 285 3.25 14.30 1.84
C LEU A 285 3.55 12.85 1.43
N TYR A 286 4.81 12.58 1.06
CA TYR A 286 5.16 11.29 0.45
C TYR A 286 5.64 10.24 1.44
N ILE A 287 5.93 10.58 2.71
CA ILE A 287 6.46 9.64 3.69
C ILE A 287 5.58 8.39 3.86
N ASN A 288 4.28 8.57 3.93
CA ASN A 288 3.32 7.46 4.11
C ASN A 288 3.06 6.72 2.79
N SER A 289 2.99 7.44 1.66
CA SER A 289 2.84 6.86 0.33
C SER A 289 4.07 6.01 -0.04
N ASP A 290 5.26 6.57 0.11
CA ASP A 290 6.53 5.87 -0.16
C ASP A 290 6.67 4.59 0.67
N ARG A 291 6.30 4.63 1.95
CA ARG A 291 6.32 3.45 2.84
C ARG A 291 5.33 2.38 2.38
N ARG A 292 4.09 2.76 2.05
CA ARG A 292 3.06 1.83 1.58
C ARG A 292 3.44 1.20 0.24
N GLU A 293 3.95 1.98 -0.70
CA GLU A 293 4.40 1.48 -2.01
C GLU A 293 5.63 0.57 -1.89
N TRP A 294 6.59 0.93 -1.04
CA TRP A 294 7.73 0.09 -0.74
C TRP A 294 7.29 -1.27 -0.20
N ALA A 295 6.41 -1.27 0.81
CA ALA A 295 5.88 -2.50 1.40
C ALA A 295 5.10 -3.34 0.37
N LYS A 296 4.30 -2.70 -0.50
CA LYS A 296 3.55 -3.38 -1.57
C LYS A 296 4.47 -4.07 -2.57
N ARG A 297 5.54 -3.40 -3.00
CA ARG A 297 6.50 -3.96 -3.99
C ARG A 297 7.35 -5.08 -3.38
N HIS A 298 7.93 -4.85 -2.21
CA HIS A 298 8.78 -5.85 -1.55
C HIS A 298 7.97 -6.99 -0.93
N GLY A 299 6.70 -6.77 -0.61
CA GLY A 299 5.76 -7.77 -0.16
C GLY A 299 5.06 -8.56 -1.27
N ALA A 300 5.25 -8.24 -2.55
CA ALA A 300 4.51 -8.86 -3.66
C ALA A 300 4.69 -10.38 -3.73
N SER A 301 5.90 -10.89 -3.51
CA SER A 301 6.18 -12.33 -3.48
C SER A 301 5.47 -13.03 -2.31
N ALA A 302 5.53 -12.45 -1.11
CA ALA A 302 4.84 -12.95 0.07
C ALA A 302 3.31 -12.94 -0.14
N ARG A 303 2.77 -11.87 -0.72
CA ARG A 303 1.34 -11.76 -1.08
C ARG A 303 0.92 -12.90 -2.01
N LYS A 304 1.68 -13.17 -3.07
CA LYS A 304 1.38 -14.27 -4.00
C LYS A 304 1.39 -15.64 -3.31
N VAL A 305 2.35 -15.88 -2.41
CA VAL A 305 2.40 -17.12 -1.62
C VAL A 305 1.17 -17.24 -0.72
N LEU A 306 0.78 -16.17 -0.04
CA LEU A 306 -0.41 -16.16 0.82
C LEU A 306 -1.68 -16.43 0.02
N GLN A 307 -1.89 -15.73 -1.10
CA GLN A 307 -3.06 -15.90 -1.97
C GLN A 307 -3.18 -17.33 -2.49
N ASN A 308 -2.09 -17.93 -3.01
CA ASN A 308 -2.10 -19.30 -3.51
C ASN A 308 -2.46 -20.32 -2.41
N ASN A 309 -2.00 -20.09 -1.17
CA ASN A 309 -2.33 -20.98 -0.06
C ASN A 309 -3.79 -20.79 0.44
N ILE A 310 -4.30 -19.55 0.42
CA ILE A 310 -5.72 -19.26 0.71
C ILE A 310 -6.61 -20.00 -0.29
N GLU A 311 -6.39 -19.84 -1.59
CA GLU A 311 -7.15 -20.55 -2.63
C GLU A 311 -7.07 -22.07 -2.47
N ARG A 312 -5.91 -22.60 -2.05
CA ARG A 312 -5.77 -24.04 -1.76
C ARG A 312 -6.65 -24.47 -0.58
N CYS A 313 -6.73 -23.67 0.48
CA CYS A 313 -7.58 -23.94 1.62
C CYS A 313 -9.07 -23.87 1.24
N GLU A 314 -9.49 -22.88 0.47
CA GLU A 314 -10.87 -22.74 -0.01
C GLU A 314 -11.30 -23.94 -0.86
N LYS A 315 -10.45 -24.41 -1.79
CA LYS A 315 -10.71 -25.61 -2.59
C LYS A 315 -10.85 -26.85 -1.73
N LYS A 316 -10.02 -27.02 -0.69
CA LYS A 316 -10.15 -28.13 0.27
C LYS A 316 -11.47 -28.06 1.05
N LEU A 317 -11.85 -26.87 1.53
CA LEU A 317 -13.11 -26.67 2.25
C LEU A 317 -14.33 -27.01 1.39
N ALA A 318 -14.30 -26.68 0.09
CA ALA A 318 -15.35 -27.05 -0.85
C ALA A 318 -15.45 -28.59 -1.00
N LEU A 319 -14.31 -29.28 -1.09
CA LEU A 319 -14.30 -30.77 -1.14
C LEU A 319 -14.83 -31.39 0.16
N TYR A 320 -14.50 -30.84 1.32
CA TYR A 320 -15.02 -31.32 2.60
C TYR A 320 -16.52 -31.07 2.73
N ALA A 321 -17.01 -29.91 2.26
CA ALA A 321 -18.45 -29.63 2.22
C ALA A 321 -19.20 -30.63 1.35
N ASP A 322 -18.67 -31.00 0.17
CA ASP A 322 -19.25 -32.01 -0.69
C ASP A 322 -19.28 -33.41 0.00
N ALA A 323 -18.19 -33.80 0.69
CA ALA A 323 -18.14 -35.03 1.44
C ALA A 323 -19.17 -35.08 2.61
N LEU A 324 -19.42 -33.96 3.26
CA LEU A 324 -20.41 -33.83 4.33
C LEU A 324 -21.84 -33.87 3.77
N ASN A 325 -22.10 -33.28 2.61
CA ASN A 325 -23.41 -33.23 1.96
C ASN A 325 -23.84 -34.60 1.39
N ARG A 326 -22.93 -35.58 1.27
CA ARG A 326 -23.23 -36.94 0.83
C ARG A 326 -23.79 -37.84 1.94
N GLY A 327 -24.21 -37.27 3.08
CA GLY A 327 -24.78 -38.02 4.21
C GLY A 327 -25.99 -38.85 3.85
N GLU A 328 -26.94 -38.31 3.09
CA GLU A 328 -28.13 -39.07 2.61
C GLU A 328 -27.74 -40.25 1.71
N GLN A 329 -26.77 -40.05 0.80
CA GLN A 329 -26.27 -41.10 -0.07
C GLN A 329 -25.58 -42.21 0.73
N MET A 330 -24.88 -41.85 1.79
CA MET A 330 -24.22 -42.77 2.71
C MET A 330 -25.26 -43.66 3.40
N GLU A 331 -26.29 -43.05 4.03
CA GLU A 331 -27.35 -43.78 4.71
C GLU A 331 -28.16 -44.65 3.73
N LYS A 332 -28.40 -44.15 2.52
CA LYS A 332 -29.03 -44.95 1.45
C LYS A 332 -28.20 -46.18 1.08
N CYS A 333 -26.88 -46.07 1.01
CA CYS A 333 -26.01 -47.21 0.76
C CYS A 333 -26.05 -48.25 1.92
N ARG A 334 -26.10 -47.78 3.17
CA ARG A 334 -26.26 -48.63 4.35
C ARG A 334 -27.58 -49.41 4.28
N LEU A 335 -28.68 -48.66 4.11
CA LEU A 335 -30.04 -49.24 3.99
C LEU A 335 -30.11 -50.30 2.88
N TYR A 336 -29.58 -49.99 1.69
CA TYR A 336 -29.58 -50.95 0.58
C TYR A 336 -28.78 -52.22 0.90
N GLY A 337 -27.61 -52.08 1.55
CA GLY A 337 -26.81 -53.22 2.00
C GLY A 337 -27.55 -54.10 3.00
N GLU A 338 -28.22 -53.47 4.00
CA GLU A 338 -29.02 -54.19 5.02
C GLU A 338 -30.22 -54.93 4.40
N LEU A 339 -31.01 -54.24 3.56
CA LEU A 339 -32.18 -54.81 2.95
C LEU A 339 -31.85 -55.95 1.99
N LEU A 340 -30.77 -55.82 1.18
CA LEU A 340 -30.30 -56.92 0.32
C LEU A 340 -29.84 -58.12 1.14
N THR A 341 -29.10 -57.88 2.25
CA THR A 341 -28.60 -58.94 3.12
C THR A 341 -29.76 -59.74 3.77
N ALA A 342 -30.79 -59.01 4.25
CA ALA A 342 -31.95 -59.60 4.88
C ALA A 342 -32.79 -60.42 3.90
N ASN A 343 -32.80 -60.10 2.60
CA ASN A 343 -33.62 -60.72 1.58
C ASN A 343 -32.84 -61.70 0.63
N LEU A 344 -31.57 -62.02 0.96
CA LEU A 344 -30.70 -62.84 0.11
C LEU A 344 -31.36 -64.14 -0.36
N HIS A 345 -32.18 -64.76 0.49
CA HIS A 345 -32.87 -66.01 0.20
C HIS A 345 -33.93 -65.92 -0.90
N SER A 346 -34.47 -64.73 -1.16
CA SER A 346 -35.54 -64.52 -2.14
C SER A 346 -35.04 -63.86 -3.44
N LEU A 347 -33.80 -63.38 -3.48
CA LEU A 347 -33.25 -62.69 -4.62
C LEU A 347 -32.56 -63.62 -5.63
N LYS A 348 -32.73 -63.30 -6.93
CA LYS A 348 -32.11 -64.06 -8.04
C LYS A 348 -30.92 -63.28 -8.62
N SER A 349 -29.88 -64.03 -9.01
CA SER A 349 -28.74 -63.42 -9.74
C SER A 349 -29.13 -62.99 -11.17
N GLY A 350 -28.44 -62.03 -11.74
CA GLY A 350 -28.65 -61.56 -13.12
C GLY A 350 -29.79 -60.56 -13.32
N THR A 351 -30.37 -60.02 -12.25
CA THR A 351 -31.39 -58.94 -12.28
C THR A 351 -30.79 -57.57 -12.14
N ASP A 352 -31.46 -56.56 -12.73
CA ASP A 352 -31.01 -55.13 -12.64
C ASP A 352 -31.43 -54.44 -11.33
N ALA A 353 -32.44 -54.95 -10.69
CA ALA A 353 -32.98 -54.41 -9.46
C ALA A 353 -33.61 -55.51 -8.58
N ALA A 354 -33.54 -55.25 -7.26
CA ALA A 354 -34.28 -56.06 -6.27
C ALA A 354 -35.42 -55.17 -5.70
N ALA A 355 -36.66 -55.68 -5.81
CA ALA A 355 -37.81 -55.06 -5.17
C ALA A 355 -37.99 -55.67 -3.78
N VAL A 356 -37.69 -54.91 -2.73
CA VAL A 356 -37.72 -55.37 -1.33
C VAL A 356 -38.54 -54.43 -0.49
N ASP A 357 -39.09 -54.91 0.61
CA ASP A 357 -39.83 -54.06 1.56
C ASP A 357 -38.86 -53.39 2.53
N ASN A 358 -38.98 -52.07 2.62
CA ASN A 358 -38.23 -51.24 3.56
C ASN A 358 -38.99 -51.17 4.89
N TYR A 359 -38.69 -52.06 5.79
CA TYR A 359 -39.30 -52.14 7.13
C TYR A 359 -38.74 -51.12 8.14
N TYR A 360 -37.83 -50.26 7.72
CA TYR A 360 -37.38 -49.09 8.50
C TYR A 360 -38.23 -47.85 8.23
N ALA A 361 -39.12 -47.87 7.21
CA ALA A 361 -40.06 -46.80 6.94
C ALA A 361 -41.41 -47.09 7.61
N ASP A 362 -42.07 -46.03 8.09
CA ASP A 362 -43.45 -46.12 8.61
C ASP A 362 -44.34 -45.10 7.84
N PRO A 363 -45.28 -45.59 7.02
CA PRO A 363 -45.60 -46.98 6.72
C PRO A 363 -44.52 -47.72 5.91
N VAL A 364 -44.47 -49.04 6.03
CA VAL A 364 -43.58 -49.87 5.22
C VAL A 364 -43.77 -49.59 3.74
N GLU A 365 -42.69 -49.26 3.06
CA GLU A 365 -42.68 -48.97 1.63
C GLU A 365 -41.87 -50.01 0.83
N ARG A 366 -42.32 -50.30 -0.40
CA ARG A 366 -41.59 -51.20 -1.29
C ARG A 366 -40.63 -50.39 -2.15
N ILE A 367 -39.33 -50.67 -2.05
CA ILE A 367 -38.27 -49.96 -2.78
C ILE A 367 -37.58 -50.86 -3.78
N ALA A 368 -37.15 -50.30 -4.92
CA ALA A 368 -36.33 -50.96 -5.92
C ALA A 368 -34.85 -50.59 -5.70
N ILE A 369 -34.03 -51.56 -5.35
CA ILE A 369 -32.59 -51.39 -5.14
C ILE A 369 -31.87 -51.75 -6.43
N PRO A 370 -31.11 -50.84 -7.07
CA PRO A 370 -30.33 -51.14 -8.27
C PRO A 370 -29.26 -52.19 -8.02
N LEU A 371 -29.18 -53.21 -8.88
CA LEU A 371 -28.20 -54.28 -8.81
C LEU A 371 -27.29 -54.28 -10.04
N ASP A 372 -26.09 -54.79 -9.87
CA ASP A 372 -25.21 -55.15 -10.96
C ASP A 372 -25.48 -56.61 -11.38
N ARG A 373 -25.90 -56.81 -12.63
CA ARG A 373 -26.25 -58.15 -13.18
C ARG A 373 -25.11 -59.14 -13.12
N GLN A 374 -23.86 -58.66 -13.17
CA GLN A 374 -22.67 -59.52 -13.17
C GLN A 374 -22.33 -60.04 -11.77
N LEU A 375 -22.95 -59.48 -10.74
CA LEU A 375 -22.72 -59.84 -9.35
C LEU A 375 -23.90 -60.61 -8.76
N THR A 376 -23.61 -61.53 -7.86
CA THR A 376 -24.63 -62.20 -7.04
C THR A 376 -25.31 -61.20 -6.09
N PRO A 377 -26.50 -61.49 -5.56
CA PRO A 377 -27.13 -60.58 -4.56
C PRO A 377 -26.27 -60.33 -3.35
N GLY A 378 -25.50 -61.31 -2.86
CA GLY A 378 -24.53 -61.09 -1.76
C GLY A 378 -23.38 -60.20 -2.11
N GLU A 379 -22.83 -60.31 -3.32
CA GLU A 379 -21.77 -59.40 -3.79
C GLU A 379 -22.29 -57.95 -4.00
N ASN A 380 -23.52 -57.79 -4.47
CA ASN A 380 -24.18 -56.48 -4.55
C ASN A 380 -24.36 -55.86 -3.16
N ALA A 381 -24.80 -56.61 -2.16
CA ALA A 381 -24.87 -56.14 -0.78
C ALA A 381 -23.50 -55.69 -0.26
N GLN A 382 -22.44 -56.50 -0.49
CA GLN A 382 -21.06 -56.13 -0.12
C GLN A 382 -20.57 -54.87 -0.85
N ARG A 383 -20.96 -54.67 -2.12
CA ARG A 383 -20.65 -53.47 -2.89
C ARG A 383 -21.27 -52.21 -2.25
N TYR A 384 -22.53 -52.30 -1.80
CA TYR A 384 -23.19 -51.20 -1.08
C TYR A 384 -22.53 -50.93 0.27
N TYR A 385 -22.17 -51.96 1.04
CA TYR A 385 -21.44 -51.81 2.29
C TYR A 385 -20.05 -51.20 2.08
N LYS A 386 -19.29 -51.61 1.06
CA LYS A 386 -18.00 -51.00 0.70
C LYS A 386 -18.18 -49.51 0.37
N LYS A 387 -19.25 -49.17 -0.39
CA LYS A 387 -19.57 -47.78 -0.72
C LYS A 387 -19.93 -46.97 0.53
N TYR A 388 -20.74 -47.53 1.42
CA TYR A 388 -21.07 -46.95 2.74
C TYR A 388 -19.80 -46.67 3.56
N GLN A 389 -18.94 -47.67 3.73
CA GLN A 389 -17.68 -47.51 4.49
C GLN A 389 -16.77 -46.43 3.90
N LYS A 390 -16.67 -46.38 2.58
CA LYS A 390 -15.88 -45.34 1.89
C LYS A 390 -16.46 -43.94 2.14
N LEU A 391 -17.77 -43.76 2.04
CA LEU A 391 -18.44 -42.49 2.30
C LEU A 391 -18.34 -42.07 3.77
N LYS A 392 -18.48 -43.02 4.70
CA LYS A 392 -18.33 -42.80 6.15
C LYS A 392 -16.92 -42.36 6.49
N ALA A 393 -15.90 -43.04 6.01
CA ALA A 393 -14.50 -42.66 6.24
C ALA A 393 -14.18 -41.29 5.65
N ALA A 394 -14.71 -40.95 4.46
CA ALA A 394 -14.55 -39.65 3.83
C ALA A 394 -15.20 -38.53 4.67
N ARG A 395 -16.43 -38.78 5.19
CA ARG A 395 -17.13 -37.82 6.06
C ARG A 395 -16.37 -37.59 7.37
N ASP A 396 -15.98 -38.68 8.04
CA ASP A 396 -15.30 -38.58 9.35
C ASP A 396 -13.94 -37.86 9.21
N MET A 397 -13.20 -38.13 8.11
CA MET A 397 -11.98 -37.36 7.77
C MET A 397 -12.30 -35.88 7.46
N ALA A 398 -13.37 -35.60 6.71
CA ALA A 398 -13.77 -34.25 6.34
C ALA A 398 -14.09 -33.39 7.57
N ILE A 399 -14.74 -33.97 8.61
CA ILE A 399 -15.04 -33.25 9.87
C ILE A 399 -13.75 -32.72 10.52
N VAL A 400 -12.76 -33.60 10.71
CA VAL A 400 -11.50 -33.27 11.36
C VAL A 400 -10.67 -32.28 10.50
N GLN A 401 -10.55 -32.58 9.21
CA GLN A 401 -9.72 -31.76 8.30
C GLN A 401 -10.33 -30.39 8.03
N ARG A 402 -11.65 -30.24 8.07
CA ARG A 402 -12.34 -28.96 7.90
C ARG A 402 -11.94 -27.97 8.98
N GLU A 403 -11.94 -28.37 10.25
CA GLU A 403 -11.54 -27.48 11.37
C GLU A 403 -10.09 -27.04 11.24
N GLN A 404 -9.19 -27.96 10.93
CA GLN A 404 -7.77 -27.65 10.71
C GLN A 404 -7.57 -26.68 9.53
N THR A 405 -8.30 -26.91 8.43
CA THR A 405 -8.20 -26.04 7.23
C THR A 405 -8.82 -24.66 7.47
N LEU A 406 -9.91 -24.56 8.24
CA LEU A 406 -10.48 -23.27 8.65
C LEU A 406 -9.49 -22.47 9.53
N SER A 407 -8.83 -23.14 10.47
CA SER A 407 -7.80 -22.53 11.29
C SER A 407 -6.60 -22.06 10.45
N GLU A 408 -6.17 -22.87 9.46
CA GLU A 408 -5.11 -22.48 8.52
C GLU A 408 -5.53 -21.29 7.66
N LEU A 409 -6.76 -21.27 7.14
CA LEU A 409 -7.31 -20.19 6.34
C LEU A 409 -7.34 -18.87 7.13
N ASN A 410 -7.88 -18.88 8.34
CA ASN A 410 -7.93 -17.71 9.22
C ASN A 410 -6.52 -17.14 9.50
N TYR A 411 -5.54 -18.02 9.72
CA TYR A 411 -4.15 -17.59 9.89
C TYR A 411 -3.59 -16.90 8.63
N LEU A 412 -3.79 -17.50 7.45
CA LEU A 412 -3.29 -16.96 6.18
C LEU A 412 -3.96 -15.63 5.81
N GLU A 413 -5.27 -15.52 6.05
CA GLU A 413 -6.02 -14.27 5.87
C GLU A 413 -5.54 -13.17 6.82
N GLY A 414 -5.25 -13.52 8.09
CA GLY A 414 -4.65 -12.60 9.06
C GLY A 414 -3.26 -12.12 8.62
N GLN A 415 -2.43 -13.02 8.07
CA GLN A 415 -1.12 -12.64 7.52
C GLN A 415 -1.23 -11.75 6.28
N LEU A 416 -2.23 -11.99 5.42
CA LEU A 416 -2.49 -11.13 4.27
C LEU A 416 -2.95 -9.73 4.70
N ASP A 417 -3.78 -9.63 5.72
CA ASP A 417 -4.20 -8.35 6.33
C ASP A 417 -3.01 -7.63 6.97
N ASN A 418 -2.18 -8.31 7.77
CA ASN A 418 -0.96 -7.76 8.33
C ASN A 418 -0.01 -7.23 7.25
N LEU A 419 0.15 -7.97 6.12
CA LEU A 419 0.96 -7.54 4.99
C LEU A 419 0.45 -6.23 4.36
N THR A 420 -0.86 -6.00 4.33
CA THR A 420 -1.44 -4.75 3.79
C THR A 420 -1.21 -3.56 4.71
N LYS A 421 -1.03 -3.81 6.00
CA LYS A 421 -0.78 -2.80 7.05
C LYS A 421 0.70 -2.48 7.23
N CYS A 422 1.62 -3.32 6.70
CA CYS A 422 3.07 -3.05 6.78
C CYS A 422 3.42 -1.72 6.11
N THR A 423 4.08 -0.86 6.86
CA THR A 423 4.57 0.44 6.39
C THR A 423 6.09 0.58 6.50
N ALA A 424 6.75 -0.34 7.20
CA ALA A 424 8.19 -0.30 7.47
C ALA A 424 8.88 -1.62 7.10
N GLU A 425 10.18 -1.54 6.80
CA GLU A 425 10.99 -2.70 6.39
C GLU A 425 11.10 -3.76 7.49
N ASN A 426 11.23 -3.35 8.74
CA ASN A 426 11.29 -4.27 9.87
C ASN A 426 9.97 -5.05 10.03
N GLU A 427 8.81 -4.40 9.87
CA GLU A 427 7.49 -5.04 9.92
C GLU A 427 7.34 -6.11 8.83
N LEU A 428 7.70 -5.77 7.58
CA LEU A 428 7.67 -6.71 6.46
C LEU A 428 8.68 -7.87 6.67
N SER A 429 9.86 -7.57 7.18
CA SER A 429 10.89 -8.59 7.47
C SER A 429 10.42 -9.56 8.54
N GLU A 430 9.79 -9.08 9.62
CA GLU A 430 9.20 -9.92 10.67
C GLU A 430 8.12 -10.85 10.13
N LEU A 431 7.23 -10.33 9.27
CA LEU A 431 6.18 -11.12 8.63
C LEU A 431 6.77 -12.21 7.71
N ILE A 432 7.74 -11.87 6.88
CA ILE A 432 8.42 -12.84 6.00
C ILE A 432 9.14 -13.92 6.82
N GLU A 433 9.81 -13.55 7.91
CA GLU A 433 10.45 -14.52 8.80
C GLU A 433 9.44 -15.45 9.48
N GLU A 434 8.27 -14.92 9.89
CA GLU A 434 7.19 -15.76 10.42
C GLU A 434 6.68 -16.76 9.37
N LEU A 435 6.48 -16.31 8.11
CA LEU A 435 6.06 -17.20 7.01
C LEU A 435 7.12 -18.26 6.67
N LYS A 436 8.42 -17.95 6.84
CA LYS A 436 9.51 -18.94 6.73
C LYS A 436 9.50 -19.94 7.88
N ASP A 437 9.25 -19.48 9.11
CA ASP A 437 9.18 -20.34 10.30
C ASP A 437 7.99 -21.30 10.23
N GLN A 438 6.87 -20.83 9.67
CA GLN A 438 5.67 -21.65 9.42
C GLN A 438 5.74 -22.49 8.14
N GLY A 439 6.85 -22.41 7.37
CA GLY A 439 7.09 -23.25 6.19
C GLY A 439 6.38 -22.84 4.90
N TYR A 440 5.74 -21.67 4.87
CA TYR A 440 5.10 -21.14 3.65
C TYR A 440 6.10 -20.57 2.65
N ILE A 441 7.22 -20.04 3.13
CA ILE A 441 8.34 -19.54 2.32
C ILE A 441 9.58 -20.38 2.62
N LYS A 442 10.32 -20.79 1.58
CA LYS A 442 11.56 -21.52 1.74
C LYS A 442 12.61 -20.65 2.43
N ARG A 443 13.34 -21.22 3.37
CA ARG A 443 14.53 -20.58 3.96
C ARG A 443 15.66 -20.61 2.95
N ASP A 444 16.35 -19.49 2.75
CA ASP A 444 17.52 -19.41 1.88
C ASP A 444 18.64 -20.28 2.46
N LYS A 445 19.08 -21.26 1.69
CA LYS A 445 20.26 -22.09 2.03
C LYS A 445 21.51 -21.27 1.72
N GLY A 446 22.18 -20.71 2.74
CA GLY A 446 23.54 -20.16 2.60
C GLY A 446 23.68 -18.64 2.42
N GLY A 447 22.66 -17.84 2.73
CA GLY A 447 22.78 -16.38 2.72
C GLY A 447 23.60 -15.84 3.91
N LYS A 448 24.47 -14.85 3.68
CA LYS A 448 25.11 -14.05 4.74
C LYS A 448 24.03 -13.64 5.74
N LYS A 449 24.27 -13.82 7.05
CA LYS A 449 23.37 -13.33 8.11
C LYS A 449 23.07 -11.86 7.82
N LYS A 450 21.86 -11.57 7.32
CA LYS A 450 21.39 -10.18 7.21
C LYS A 450 21.39 -9.61 8.64
N MET A 451 21.93 -8.41 8.77
CA MET A 451 21.90 -7.67 10.04
C MET A 451 20.46 -7.64 10.52
N LYS A 452 20.18 -8.16 11.73
CA LYS A 452 18.83 -8.12 12.29
C LYS A 452 18.42 -6.66 12.45
N LEU A 453 17.39 -6.25 11.74
CA LEU A 453 16.74 -4.98 11.96
C LEU A 453 16.19 -4.93 13.41
N ALA A 454 16.13 -3.73 13.98
CA ALA A 454 15.50 -3.56 15.29
C ALA A 454 14.04 -4.02 15.19
N ALA A 455 13.59 -4.76 16.20
CA ALA A 455 12.20 -5.23 16.26
C ALA A 455 11.22 -4.06 16.19
N SER A 456 10.13 -4.23 15.46
CA SER A 456 9.06 -3.24 15.40
C SER A 456 8.38 -3.15 16.78
N LYS A 457 7.97 -1.94 17.18
CA LYS A 457 7.24 -1.73 18.43
C LYS A 457 5.73 -1.81 18.20
N PRO A 458 4.94 -2.34 19.15
CA PRO A 458 3.48 -2.23 19.08
C PRO A 458 3.05 -0.76 19.10
N MET A 459 1.86 -0.47 18.57
CA MET A 459 1.27 0.86 18.67
C MET A 459 0.87 1.12 20.13
N HIS A 460 1.07 2.35 20.57
CA HIS A 460 0.76 2.78 21.93
C HIS A 460 -0.14 4.01 21.90
N PHE A 461 -1.35 3.88 22.41
CA PHE A 461 -2.34 4.94 22.54
C PHE A 461 -2.60 5.25 24.00
N VAL A 462 -3.11 6.44 24.26
CA VAL A 462 -3.56 6.85 25.60
C VAL A 462 -5.04 7.20 25.49
N SER A 463 -5.87 6.54 26.33
CA SER A 463 -7.30 6.82 26.38
C SER A 463 -7.60 8.23 26.87
N SER A 464 -8.83 8.68 26.66
CA SER A 464 -9.34 9.95 27.19
C SER A 464 -9.28 10.03 28.74
N THR A 465 -9.30 8.89 29.40
CA THR A 465 -9.17 8.75 30.87
C THR A 465 -7.73 8.56 31.34
N GLY A 466 -6.75 8.50 30.44
CA GLY A 466 -5.33 8.35 30.76
C GLY A 466 -4.83 6.91 30.85
N ALA A 467 -5.63 5.90 30.49
CA ALA A 467 -5.21 4.52 30.44
C ALA A 467 -4.35 4.23 29.22
N ASP A 468 -3.30 3.42 29.38
CA ASP A 468 -2.44 3.00 28.27
C ASP A 468 -3.07 1.85 27.48
N ILE A 469 -3.16 2.00 26.13
CA ILE A 469 -3.71 1.00 25.22
C ILE A 469 -2.63 0.59 24.23
N TYR A 470 -2.30 -0.70 24.16
CA TYR A 470 -1.30 -1.25 23.25
C TYR A 470 -1.95 -2.12 22.22
N VAL A 471 -1.57 -1.93 20.93
CA VAL A 471 -2.12 -2.66 19.80
C VAL A 471 -0.99 -3.36 19.03
N GLY A 472 -1.12 -4.67 18.84
CA GLY A 472 -0.13 -5.46 18.12
C GLY A 472 -0.23 -5.28 16.61
N LYS A 473 0.91 -5.09 15.93
CA LYS A 473 1.02 -4.90 14.49
C LYS A 473 1.09 -6.22 13.71
N ASN A 474 1.48 -7.30 14.37
CA ASN A 474 1.63 -8.63 13.79
C ASN A 474 1.41 -9.73 14.83
N ASN A 475 1.32 -10.98 14.39
CA ASN A 475 1.01 -12.11 15.26
C ASN A 475 2.06 -12.35 16.36
N ARG A 476 3.35 -12.07 16.08
CA ARG A 476 4.40 -12.19 17.11
C ARG A 476 4.23 -11.14 18.20
N GLN A 477 3.92 -9.91 17.82
CA GLN A 477 3.60 -8.85 18.79
C GLN A 477 2.31 -9.14 19.54
N ASN A 478 1.28 -9.70 18.88
CA ASN A 478 0.06 -10.15 19.54
C ASN A 478 0.37 -11.17 20.65
N ASP A 479 1.23 -12.14 20.37
CA ASP A 479 1.70 -13.11 21.36
C ASP A 479 2.50 -12.43 22.50
N GLU A 480 3.45 -11.55 22.15
CA GLU A 480 4.28 -10.85 23.12
C GLU A 480 3.46 -9.97 24.05
N LEU A 481 2.56 -9.16 23.49
CA LEU A 481 1.64 -8.31 24.26
C LEU A 481 0.77 -9.13 25.21
N THR A 482 0.16 -10.22 24.69
CA THR A 482 -0.79 -11.00 25.46
C THR A 482 -0.13 -11.89 26.51
N LEU A 483 0.99 -12.56 26.16
CA LEU A 483 1.53 -13.62 26.99
C LEU A 483 2.67 -13.17 27.93
N ARG A 484 3.38 -12.08 27.56
CA ARG A 484 4.58 -11.62 28.29
C ARG A 484 4.43 -10.22 28.87
N PHE A 485 3.85 -9.28 28.09
CA PHE A 485 3.77 -7.87 28.48
C PHE A 485 2.58 -7.56 29.38
N ALA A 486 1.41 -8.12 29.08
CA ALA A 486 0.18 -7.86 29.84
C ALA A 486 0.20 -8.55 31.23
N SER A 487 -0.20 -7.80 32.26
CA SER A 487 -0.43 -8.30 33.60
C SER A 487 -1.72 -9.15 33.68
N PRO A 488 -1.89 -10.04 34.65
CA PRO A 488 -3.05 -10.93 34.72
C PRO A 488 -4.41 -10.23 34.74
N ASN A 489 -4.47 -9.00 35.27
CA ASN A 489 -5.71 -8.21 35.40
C ASN A 489 -5.88 -7.17 34.31
N ASP A 490 -4.89 -6.97 33.40
CA ASP A 490 -5.05 -6.11 32.24
C ASP A 490 -6.13 -6.69 31.33
N ILE A 491 -6.86 -5.82 30.63
CA ILE A 491 -7.92 -6.26 29.74
C ILE A 491 -7.36 -6.55 28.36
N TRP A 492 -7.60 -7.75 27.89
CA TRP A 492 -7.33 -8.18 26.52
C TRP A 492 -8.59 -8.05 25.68
N MET A 493 -8.45 -7.55 24.43
CA MET A 493 -9.53 -7.41 23.48
C MET A 493 -9.15 -7.90 22.08
N HIS A 494 -10.15 -8.40 21.35
CA HIS A 494 -10.00 -8.82 19.94
C HIS A 494 -11.34 -8.84 19.22
N ALA A 495 -11.34 -8.52 17.92
CA ALA A 495 -12.53 -8.63 17.08
C ALA A 495 -13.00 -10.09 16.98
N LYS A 496 -14.26 -10.36 17.30
CA LYS A 496 -14.81 -11.71 17.44
C LYS A 496 -14.80 -12.47 16.13
N ASN A 497 -14.16 -13.62 16.08
CA ASN A 497 -14.09 -14.52 14.91
C ASN A 497 -13.56 -13.87 13.62
N ILE A 498 -12.85 -12.77 13.72
CA ILE A 498 -12.31 -12.00 12.59
C ILE A 498 -10.80 -11.80 12.81
N PRO A 499 -9.94 -12.01 11.79
CA PRO A 499 -8.52 -11.68 11.90
C PRO A 499 -8.30 -10.21 12.30
N GLY A 500 -7.45 -9.98 13.29
CA GLY A 500 -7.21 -8.65 13.84
C GLY A 500 -6.06 -8.58 14.83
N SER A 501 -5.85 -7.40 15.40
CA SER A 501 -4.83 -7.15 16.42
C SER A 501 -5.33 -7.51 17.81
N HIS A 502 -4.42 -8.01 18.65
CA HIS A 502 -4.66 -8.05 20.08
C HIS A 502 -4.48 -6.64 20.66
N VAL A 503 -5.41 -6.22 21.46
CA VAL A 503 -5.39 -4.94 22.17
C VAL A 503 -5.30 -5.19 23.67
N ILE A 504 -4.37 -4.52 24.35
CA ILE A 504 -4.17 -4.62 25.80
C ILE A 504 -4.42 -3.25 26.43
N VAL A 505 -5.33 -3.20 27.39
CA VAL A 505 -5.61 -2.00 28.18
C VAL A 505 -4.94 -2.16 29.54
N LYS A 506 -4.05 -1.22 29.89
CA LYS A 506 -3.34 -1.16 31.17
C LYS A 506 -3.80 0.04 31.99
N GLY A 507 -3.84 -0.14 33.29
CA GLY A 507 -4.18 0.96 34.22
C GLY A 507 -5.67 1.27 34.31
N ALA A 508 -6.53 0.55 33.61
CA ALA A 508 -7.98 0.67 33.69
C ALA A 508 -8.62 -0.72 33.87
N GLY A 509 -9.74 -0.76 34.58
CA GLY A 509 -10.57 -1.95 34.72
C GLY A 509 -11.83 -1.87 33.87
N GLU A 510 -12.69 -2.90 33.91
CA GLU A 510 -13.96 -2.95 33.17
C GLU A 510 -14.92 -1.78 33.52
N GLN A 511 -14.74 -1.12 34.65
CA GLN A 511 -15.53 0.04 35.07
C GLN A 511 -15.18 1.34 34.34
N ASP A 512 -14.01 1.43 33.70
CA ASP A 512 -13.63 2.56 32.85
C ASP A 512 -14.24 2.37 31.45
N THR A 513 -15.51 2.71 31.32
CA THR A 513 -16.27 2.53 30.07
C THR A 513 -15.70 3.32 28.90
N ALA A 514 -15.05 4.46 29.14
CA ALA A 514 -14.43 5.26 28.08
C ALA A 514 -13.20 4.56 27.52
N ALA A 515 -12.24 4.17 28.35
CA ALA A 515 -11.06 3.42 27.91
C ALA A 515 -11.44 2.08 27.26
N MET A 516 -12.47 1.39 27.77
CA MET A 516 -12.97 0.14 27.20
C MET A 516 -13.57 0.34 25.80
N THR A 517 -14.36 1.40 25.60
CA THR A 517 -14.95 1.73 24.30
C THR A 517 -13.88 2.12 23.29
N GLU A 518 -12.94 2.96 23.68
CA GLU A 518 -11.82 3.39 22.82
C GLU A 518 -10.92 2.22 22.42
N ALA A 519 -10.60 1.31 23.35
CA ALA A 519 -9.85 0.10 23.07
C ALA A 519 -10.61 -0.87 22.15
N ALA A 520 -11.93 -0.99 22.31
CA ALA A 520 -12.76 -1.79 21.42
C ALA A 520 -12.82 -1.19 20.02
N LEU A 521 -12.90 0.14 19.88
CA LEU A 521 -12.79 0.84 18.61
C LEU A 521 -11.44 0.55 17.91
N LEU A 522 -10.34 0.59 18.67
CA LEU A 522 -9.01 0.22 18.14
C LEU A 522 -8.97 -1.26 17.71
N ALA A 523 -9.52 -2.19 18.50
CA ALA A 523 -9.57 -3.60 18.12
C ALA A 523 -10.37 -3.85 16.85
N ALA A 524 -11.50 -3.17 16.68
CA ALA A 524 -12.33 -3.22 15.47
C ALA A 524 -11.61 -2.57 14.26
N TYR A 525 -11.00 -1.40 14.44
CA TYR A 525 -10.30 -0.66 13.40
C TYR A 525 -9.06 -1.41 12.87
N TYR A 526 -8.28 -2.02 13.77
CA TYR A 526 -7.12 -2.84 13.40
C TYR A 526 -7.48 -4.30 13.12
N SER A 527 -8.73 -4.58 12.75
CA SER A 527 -9.20 -5.87 12.24
C SER A 527 -9.61 -5.80 10.77
N ARG A 528 -9.93 -6.97 10.19
CA ARG A 528 -10.49 -7.06 8.83
C ARG A 528 -11.88 -6.42 8.71
N ALA A 529 -12.57 -6.18 9.84
CA ALA A 529 -13.88 -5.52 9.89
C ALA A 529 -13.81 -3.99 9.96
N ARG A 530 -12.68 -3.37 9.65
CA ARG A 530 -12.43 -1.92 9.71
C ARG A 530 -13.52 -1.06 9.03
N GLY A 531 -14.11 -1.54 7.93
CA GLY A 531 -15.15 -0.84 7.18
C GLY A 531 -16.57 -1.31 7.48
N SER A 532 -16.76 -2.11 8.54
CA SER A 532 -18.05 -2.66 8.91
C SER A 532 -18.66 -1.89 10.07
N GLU A 533 -20.00 -1.81 10.11
CA GLU A 533 -20.73 -1.28 11.25
C GLU A 533 -20.97 -2.37 12.28
N ASN A 534 -21.14 -1.96 13.55
CA ASN A 534 -21.53 -2.83 14.66
C ASN A 534 -20.64 -4.07 14.84
N VAL A 535 -19.32 -3.85 14.82
CA VAL A 535 -18.32 -4.93 14.95
C VAL A 535 -18.32 -5.47 16.38
N ALA A 536 -18.47 -6.79 16.51
CA ALA A 536 -18.36 -7.48 17.80
C ALA A 536 -16.89 -7.59 18.22
N VAL A 537 -16.55 -7.10 19.41
CA VAL A 537 -15.23 -7.17 20.02
C VAL A 537 -15.35 -7.91 21.36
N ASP A 538 -14.71 -9.06 21.44
CA ASP A 538 -14.63 -9.82 22.69
C ASP A 538 -13.53 -9.24 23.59
N TYR A 539 -13.81 -9.15 24.90
CA TYR A 539 -12.87 -8.70 25.90
C TYR A 539 -12.94 -9.54 27.18
N THR A 540 -11.79 -9.71 27.81
CA THR A 540 -11.66 -10.48 29.05
C THR A 540 -10.36 -10.08 29.78
N PRO A 541 -10.27 -10.23 31.11
CA PRO A 541 -8.99 -10.16 31.79
C PRO A 541 -7.97 -11.14 31.21
N ARG A 542 -6.72 -10.68 31.05
CA ARG A 542 -5.64 -11.47 30.41
C ARG A 542 -5.45 -12.86 31.01
N LYS A 543 -5.66 -13.04 32.32
CA LYS A 543 -5.55 -14.34 32.99
C LYS A 543 -6.40 -15.45 32.41
N TYR A 544 -7.48 -15.11 31.68
CA TYR A 544 -8.37 -16.06 31.01
C TYR A 544 -7.98 -16.31 29.54
N VAL A 545 -6.89 -15.70 29.06
CA VAL A 545 -6.37 -15.90 27.70
C VAL A 545 -5.19 -16.86 27.75
N LYS A 546 -5.25 -17.96 26.99
CA LYS A 546 -4.22 -18.99 26.94
C LYS A 546 -3.84 -19.31 25.50
N LYS A 547 -2.59 -19.67 25.29
CA LYS A 547 -2.12 -20.19 24.00
C LYS A 547 -2.09 -21.72 24.04
N PRO A 548 -2.83 -22.43 23.15
CA PRO A 548 -2.75 -23.88 23.05
C PRO A 548 -1.35 -24.34 22.64
N ALA A 549 -0.94 -25.52 23.08
CA ALA A 549 0.32 -26.10 22.64
C ALA A 549 0.29 -26.34 21.11
N GLY A 550 1.35 -25.92 20.41
CA GLY A 550 1.46 -26.01 18.95
C GLY A 550 0.62 -25.00 18.15
N ALA A 551 -0.11 -24.09 18.78
CA ALA A 551 -0.83 -23.03 18.09
C ALA A 551 0.12 -22.07 17.38
N LYS A 552 -0.29 -21.61 16.16
CA LYS A 552 0.43 -20.61 15.38
C LYS A 552 0.54 -19.28 16.15
N PRO A 553 1.52 -18.41 15.81
CA PRO A 553 1.61 -17.08 16.40
C PRO A 553 0.27 -16.31 16.26
N GLY A 554 -0.10 -15.56 17.29
CA GLY A 554 -1.33 -14.78 17.34
C GLY A 554 -2.60 -15.58 17.66
N MET A 555 -2.54 -16.92 17.71
CA MET A 555 -3.70 -17.75 18.02
C MET A 555 -3.80 -18.04 19.52
N VAL A 556 -4.90 -17.63 20.11
CA VAL A 556 -5.21 -17.84 21.53
C VAL A 556 -6.62 -18.40 21.70
N ILE A 557 -6.86 -19.04 22.85
CA ILE A 557 -8.19 -19.38 23.34
C ILE A 557 -8.45 -18.56 24.61
N TYR A 558 -9.68 -18.16 24.78
CA TYR A 558 -10.10 -17.36 25.93
C TYR A 558 -11.47 -17.81 26.44
N THR A 559 -11.68 -17.55 27.71
CA THR A 559 -12.94 -17.91 28.40
C THR A 559 -13.43 -16.70 29.18
N THR A 560 -14.67 -16.77 29.69
CA THR A 560 -15.24 -15.74 30.56
C THR A 560 -15.22 -14.34 29.89
N ASN A 561 -15.38 -14.30 28.57
CA ASN A 561 -15.39 -13.05 27.81
C ASN A 561 -16.77 -12.39 27.81
N LYS A 562 -16.74 -11.06 27.68
CA LYS A 562 -17.88 -10.22 27.32
C LYS A 562 -17.67 -9.70 25.90
N THR A 563 -18.74 -9.23 25.25
CA THR A 563 -18.69 -8.70 23.89
C THR A 563 -19.19 -7.25 23.89
N ALA A 564 -18.38 -6.34 23.36
CA ALA A 564 -18.75 -4.98 23.03
C ALA A 564 -19.06 -4.86 21.54
N TYR A 565 -19.99 -3.99 21.17
CA TYR A 565 -20.33 -3.71 19.77
C TYR A 565 -19.96 -2.28 19.46
N VAL A 566 -19.10 -2.07 18.45
CA VAL A 566 -18.57 -0.76 18.09
C VAL A 566 -18.52 -0.58 16.58
N THR A 567 -18.72 0.65 16.12
CA THR A 567 -18.53 1.01 14.71
C THR A 567 -17.21 1.79 14.58
N PRO A 568 -16.14 1.19 14.03
CA PRO A 568 -14.86 1.87 13.89
C PRO A 568 -14.96 2.97 12.83
N SER A 569 -14.38 4.14 13.13
CA SER A 569 -14.21 5.23 12.17
C SER A 569 -12.78 5.77 12.25
N GLU A 570 -12.31 6.33 11.14
CA GLU A 570 -10.99 6.97 11.08
C GLU A 570 -10.91 8.16 12.04
N GLU A 571 -11.99 8.93 12.14
CA GLU A 571 -12.10 10.10 13.01
C GLU A 571 -12.02 9.73 14.49
N ALA A 572 -12.72 8.66 14.91
CA ALA A 572 -12.71 8.19 16.30
C ALA A 572 -11.30 7.71 16.73
N VAL A 573 -10.58 7.05 15.83
CA VAL A 573 -9.20 6.58 16.09
C VAL A 573 -8.20 7.74 16.07
N ALA A 574 -8.39 8.71 15.18
CA ALA A 574 -7.55 9.91 15.11
C ALA A 574 -7.61 10.78 16.38
N GLY A 575 -8.76 10.77 17.07
CA GLY A 575 -8.92 11.46 18.34
C GLY A 575 -8.08 10.88 19.49
N LEU A 576 -7.58 9.64 19.35
CA LEU A 576 -6.73 8.98 20.34
C LEU A 576 -5.27 9.36 20.10
N LYS A 577 -4.59 9.82 21.14
CA LYS A 577 -3.18 10.24 21.06
C LYS A 577 -2.27 9.00 20.94
N GLU A 578 -1.62 8.81 19.79
CA GLU A 578 -0.50 7.88 19.64
C GLU A 578 0.76 8.48 20.32
N ARG A 579 1.46 7.67 21.12
CA ARG A 579 2.71 8.03 21.82
C ARG A 579 3.94 7.40 21.19
#